data_91c57728b3d9987c86b387a6d4f5ae1c
#
_entry.id   91c57728b3d9987c86b387a6d4f5ae1c
#
_cell.length_a   1.000
_cell.length_b   1.000
_cell.length_c   1.000
_cell.angle_alpha   90.00
_cell.angle_beta   90.00
_cell.angle_gamma   90.00
#
_symmetry.space_group_name_H-M   'P 1'
#
loop_
_entity.id
_entity.type
_entity.pdbx_description
1 polymer ?
#
loop_
_entity_poly.entity_id
_entity_poly.type
_entity_poly.pdbx_seq_one_letter_code
_entity_poly.pdbx_strand_id
1 'polypeptide(L)'
;MNLFIDVLMDAAIDSVRMLPFLFAAFCLLEAMERHAGNFSQRVLTGIRGAGPLLGAVLGCVPQCGFSVLAANLFSGGMISAGTLLAVFLSTSDETILMIMGQPESAGVIGKLLLVKVVIAVIAGYLIDFYFPKLFSEKKEIHDLCEKESCGCGHSHGVILPAWNHTLKLFIYIFLFSACLNLVLEVAGIGKVESLFWSGSVFQPILTALIGFVPNCAASVLLTELYIKGVISFAAAVAGLCTSAGVGMVVLWRVNRNRKENLKMMGVLYGVAVVAGIILYWV
;
A
#
# COMPACT_ATOMS: atom_id res chain seq x y z
N MET A 1 23.06 -22.86 0.26
CA MET A 1 22.42 -23.03 1.57
C MET A 1 22.30 -21.67 2.29
N ASN A 2 23.22 -20.75 2.04
CA ASN A 2 23.18 -19.40 2.62
C ASN A 2 22.08 -18.52 1.99
N LEU A 3 21.88 -18.58 0.67
CA LEU A 3 20.86 -17.81 -0.04
C LEU A 3 19.45 -17.98 0.52
N PHE A 4 19.03 -19.22 0.78
CA PHE A 4 17.72 -19.52 1.35
C PHE A 4 17.55 -19.00 2.78
N ILE A 5 18.63 -19.04 3.56
CA ILE A 5 18.65 -18.52 4.94
C ILE A 5 18.56 -16.99 4.91
N ASP A 6 19.27 -16.34 4.02
CA ASP A 6 19.30 -14.88 3.88
C ASP A 6 17.92 -14.37 3.47
N VAL A 7 17.29 -14.99 2.47
CA VAL A 7 15.91 -14.68 2.01
C VAL A 7 14.89 -14.84 3.14
N LEU A 8 14.99 -15.91 3.92
CA LEU A 8 14.10 -16.14 5.07
C LEU A 8 14.33 -15.12 6.19
N MET A 9 15.58 -14.75 6.43
CA MET A 9 15.93 -13.79 7.46
C MET A 9 15.40 -12.39 7.11
N ASP A 10 15.56 -11.96 5.86
CA ASP A 10 15.02 -10.69 5.38
C ASP A 10 13.48 -10.66 5.47
N ALA A 11 12.81 -11.70 5.00
CA ALA A 11 11.36 -11.80 5.12
C ALA A 11 10.89 -11.80 6.59
N ALA A 12 11.65 -12.41 7.50
CA ALA A 12 11.33 -12.42 8.92
C ALA A 12 11.51 -11.04 9.56
N ILE A 13 12.59 -10.34 9.25
CA ILE A 13 12.88 -9.01 9.78
C ILE A 13 11.78 -8.03 9.32
N ASP A 14 11.42 -8.04 8.04
CA ASP A 14 10.37 -7.18 7.48
C ASP A 14 9.02 -7.46 8.12
N SER A 15 8.65 -8.72 8.23
CA SER A 15 7.38 -9.12 8.86
C SER A 15 7.32 -8.74 10.34
N VAL A 16 8.40 -8.88 11.09
CA VAL A 16 8.48 -8.50 12.52
C VAL A 16 8.38 -6.99 12.69
N ARG A 17 9.01 -6.21 11.82
CA ARG A 17 8.88 -4.74 11.83
C ARG A 17 7.44 -4.26 11.62
N MET A 18 6.66 -5.00 10.84
CA MET A 18 5.24 -4.70 10.58
C MET A 18 4.32 -5.09 11.74
N LEU A 19 4.72 -6.03 12.58
CA LEU A 19 3.87 -6.62 13.63
C LEU A 19 3.25 -5.58 14.57
N PRO A 20 3.98 -4.60 15.16
CA PRO A 20 3.41 -3.62 16.08
C PRO A 20 2.35 -2.75 15.41
N PHE A 21 2.51 -2.41 14.12
CA PHE A 21 1.54 -1.61 13.37
C PHE A 21 0.31 -2.40 13.00
N LEU A 22 0.50 -3.65 12.61
CA LEU A 22 -0.58 -4.59 12.35
C LEU A 22 -1.44 -4.77 13.60
N PHE A 23 -0.80 -4.97 14.75
CA PHE A 23 -1.49 -5.09 16.03
C PHE A 23 -2.23 -3.81 16.41
N ALA A 24 -1.59 -2.65 16.27
CA ALA A 24 -2.23 -1.36 16.52
C ALA A 24 -3.43 -1.12 15.60
N ALA A 25 -3.33 -1.51 14.32
CA ALA A 25 -4.42 -1.44 13.36
C ALA A 25 -5.62 -2.30 13.78
N PHE A 26 -5.39 -3.54 14.19
CA PHE A 26 -6.46 -4.41 14.66
C PHE A 26 -7.03 -3.99 16.02
N CYS A 27 -6.21 -3.46 16.93
CA CYS A 27 -6.73 -2.86 18.17
C CYS A 27 -7.64 -1.67 17.89
N LEU A 28 -7.28 -0.81 16.92
CA LEU A 28 -8.11 0.32 16.50
C LEU A 28 -9.43 -0.15 15.89
N LEU A 29 -9.39 -1.15 15.01
CA LEU A 29 -10.58 -1.75 14.40
C LEU A 29 -11.52 -2.33 15.46
N GLU A 30 -11.00 -3.15 16.36
CA GLU A 30 -11.77 -3.79 17.42
C GLU A 30 -12.36 -2.75 18.41
N ALA A 31 -11.57 -1.70 18.74
CA ALA A 31 -12.04 -0.60 19.56
C ALA A 31 -13.16 0.19 18.87
N MET A 32 -13.03 0.45 17.56
CA MET A 32 -14.05 1.14 16.78
C MET A 32 -15.33 0.30 16.67
N GLU A 33 -15.23 -1.00 16.46
CA GLU A 33 -16.36 -1.91 16.37
C GLU A 33 -17.17 -1.94 17.68
N ARG A 34 -16.50 -1.98 18.82
CA ARG A 34 -17.15 -1.99 20.13
C ARG A 34 -17.78 -0.65 20.51
N HIS A 35 -17.24 0.46 20.04
CA HIS A 35 -17.76 1.81 20.32
C HIS A 35 -18.66 2.33 19.18
N ALA A 36 -19.00 1.49 18.22
CA ALA A 36 -19.61 1.85 16.93
C ALA A 36 -21.05 2.37 16.95
N GLY A 37 -21.71 2.52 18.13
CA GLY A 37 -23.10 2.97 18.16
C GLY A 37 -23.35 4.34 17.49
N ASN A 38 -22.69 5.40 17.93
CA ASN A 38 -22.91 6.77 17.43
C ASN A 38 -21.63 7.52 17.03
N PHE A 39 -20.47 7.08 17.51
CA PHE A 39 -19.18 7.74 17.27
C PHE A 39 -18.67 7.46 15.85
N SER A 40 -18.81 6.23 15.38
CA SER A 40 -18.41 5.80 14.06
C SER A 40 -19.08 6.62 12.95
N GLN A 41 -20.41 6.84 13.03
CA GLN A 41 -21.12 7.63 12.02
C GLN A 41 -20.69 9.10 12.00
N ARG A 42 -20.40 9.71 13.16
CA ARG A 42 -19.94 11.11 13.22
C ARG A 42 -18.52 11.29 12.71
N VAL A 43 -17.63 10.37 13.01
CA VAL A 43 -16.25 10.39 12.49
C VAL A 43 -16.24 10.15 10.98
N LEU A 44 -17.04 9.18 10.49
CA LEU A 44 -17.17 8.90 9.07
C LEU A 44 -17.72 10.09 8.26
N THR A 45 -18.73 10.78 8.79
CA THR A 45 -19.31 11.95 8.09
C THR A 45 -18.38 13.17 8.13
N GLY A 46 -17.61 13.35 9.20
CA GLY A 46 -16.65 14.45 9.34
C GLY A 46 -15.39 14.27 8.48
N ILE A 47 -14.93 13.03 8.30
CA ILE A 47 -13.70 12.70 7.54
C ILE A 47 -13.98 12.56 6.04
N ARG A 48 -15.24 12.33 5.61
CA ARG A 48 -15.56 12.13 4.18
C ARG A 48 -15.04 13.23 3.25
N GLY A 49 -15.01 14.48 3.70
CA GLY A 49 -14.47 15.58 2.91
C GLY A 49 -12.94 15.69 2.90
N ALA A 50 -12.27 15.27 3.98
CA ALA A 50 -10.81 15.37 4.13
C ALA A 50 -10.10 14.02 3.97
N GLY A 51 -10.84 12.93 3.74
CA GLY A 51 -10.30 11.57 3.67
C GLY A 51 -9.11 11.41 2.72
N PRO A 52 -9.22 11.79 1.44
CA PRO A 52 -8.12 11.66 0.49
C PRO A 52 -6.89 12.48 0.87
N LEU A 53 -7.07 13.68 1.43
CA LEU A 53 -5.97 14.51 1.91
C LEU A 53 -5.25 13.87 3.09
N LEU A 54 -6.00 13.45 4.10
CA LEU A 54 -5.44 12.76 5.26
C LEU A 54 -4.79 11.44 4.86
N GLY A 55 -5.41 10.69 3.94
CA GLY A 55 -4.84 9.47 3.38
C GLY A 55 -3.50 9.71 2.68
N ALA A 56 -3.42 10.75 1.86
CA ALA A 56 -2.18 11.11 1.17
C ALA A 56 -1.05 11.50 2.12
N VAL A 57 -1.37 12.23 3.19
CA VAL A 57 -0.38 12.60 4.22
C VAL A 57 0.07 11.39 5.04
N LEU A 58 -0.86 10.54 5.46
CA LEU A 58 -0.53 9.33 6.22
C LEU A 58 0.28 8.33 5.40
N GLY A 59 -0.01 8.19 4.10
CA GLY A 59 0.75 7.32 3.21
C GLY A 59 2.20 7.77 3.00
N CYS A 60 2.53 9.06 3.23
CA CYS A 60 3.91 9.57 3.17
C CYS A 60 4.79 9.07 4.32
N VAL A 61 4.20 8.56 5.39
CA VAL A 61 4.98 7.97 6.48
C VAL A 61 5.65 6.70 5.94
N PRO A 62 6.99 6.58 6.04
CA PRO A 62 7.73 5.47 5.45
C PRO A 62 7.49 4.18 6.22
N GLN A 63 6.30 3.62 6.05
CA GLN A 63 5.87 2.42 6.75
C GLN A 63 4.66 1.77 6.10
N CYS A 64 4.82 0.52 5.66
CA CYS A 64 3.78 -0.29 5.05
C CYS A 64 2.58 -0.60 5.98
N GLY A 65 2.72 -0.38 7.30
CA GLY A 65 1.61 -0.52 8.25
C GLY A 65 0.43 0.39 7.95
N PHE A 66 0.66 1.60 7.42
CA PHE A 66 -0.44 2.51 7.06
C PHE A 66 -1.23 2.04 5.84
N SER A 67 -0.60 1.43 4.85
CA SER A 67 -1.29 0.84 3.71
C SER A 67 -2.13 -0.38 4.12
N VAL A 68 -1.62 -1.18 5.07
CA VAL A 68 -2.35 -2.30 5.66
C VAL A 68 -3.55 -1.81 6.47
N LEU A 69 -3.36 -0.79 7.33
CA LEU A 69 -4.44 -0.17 8.07
C LEU A 69 -5.54 0.36 7.15
N ALA A 70 -5.16 1.09 6.10
CA ALA A 70 -6.10 1.63 5.13
C ALA A 70 -6.88 0.53 4.40
N ALA A 71 -6.22 -0.58 4.01
CA ALA A 71 -6.87 -1.73 3.39
C ALA A 71 -7.93 -2.37 4.30
N ASN A 72 -7.63 -2.50 5.60
CA ASN A 72 -8.58 -3.00 6.59
C ASN A 72 -9.76 -2.03 6.81
N LEU A 73 -9.48 -0.73 6.99
CA LEU A 73 -10.51 0.30 7.16
C LEU A 73 -11.44 0.39 5.94
N PHE A 74 -10.90 0.26 4.74
CA PHE A 74 -11.69 0.21 3.51
C PHE A 74 -12.57 -1.03 3.44
N SER A 75 -12.02 -2.19 3.78
CA SER A 75 -12.77 -3.44 3.80
C SER A 75 -13.91 -3.42 4.84
N GLY A 76 -13.71 -2.69 5.94
CA GLY A 76 -14.73 -2.41 6.95
C GLY A 76 -15.71 -1.29 6.57
N GLY A 77 -15.56 -0.66 5.40
CA GLY A 77 -16.42 0.45 4.97
C GLY A 77 -16.21 1.77 5.70
N MET A 78 -15.11 1.90 6.46
CA MET A 78 -14.82 3.09 7.28
C MET A 78 -14.17 4.22 6.50
N ILE A 79 -13.45 3.93 5.44
CA ILE A 79 -12.87 4.93 4.54
C ILE A 79 -13.39 4.75 3.11
N SER A 80 -13.35 5.84 2.33
CA SER A 80 -13.73 5.82 0.92
C SER A 80 -12.67 5.15 0.05
N ALA A 81 -13.08 4.76 -1.16
CA ALA A 81 -12.15 4.25 -2.17
C ALA A 81 -11.10 5.27 -2.59
N GLY A 82 -11.46 6.56 -2.66
CA GLY A 82 -10.52 7.64 -2.94
C GLY A 82 -9.53 7.83 -1.81
N THR A 83 -9.93 7.66 -0.55
CA THR A 83 -9.01 7.70 0.60
C THR A 83 -8.01 6.53 0.54
N LEU A 84 -8.47 5.31 0.27
CA LEU A 84 -7.59 4.14 0.11
C LEU A 84 -6.61 4.35 -1.05
N LEU A 85 -7.12 4.83 -2.19
CA LEU A 85 -6.28 5.13 -3.35
C LEU A 85 -5.22 6.17 -3.03
N ALA A 86 -5.59 7.23 -2.29
CA ALA A 86 -4.65 8.28 -1.88
C ALA A 86 -3.54 7.72 -0.97
N VAL A 87 -3.88 6.85 -0.01
CA VAL A 87 -2.87 6.16 0.80
C VAL A 87 -1.92 5.34 -0.08
N PHE A 88 -2.46 4.51 -0.98
CA PHE A 88 -1.64 3.64 -1.82
C PHE A 88 -0.72 4.41 -2.77
N LEU A 89 -1.21 5.49 -3.40
CA LEU A 89 -0.42 6.34 -4.29
C LEU A 89 0.71 7.08 -3.56
N SER A 90 0.48 7.51 -2.31
CA SER A 90 1.45 8.25 -1.53
C SER A 90 2.40 7.36 -0.73
N THR A 91 2.09 6.07 -0.56
CA THR A 91 2.94 5.12 0.18
C THR A 91 4.37 5.17 -0.35
N SER A 92 5.32 5.38 0.56
CA SER A 92 6.73 5.63 0.23
C SER A 92 7.65 4.82 1.13
N ASP A 93 7.32 3.58 1.37
CA ASP A 93 7.98 2.60 2.23
C ASP A 93 9.50 2.86 2.47
N GLU A 94 10.37 1.98 2.06
CA GLU A 94 11.81 2.06 2.28
C GLU A 94 12.54 3.01 1.32
N THR A 95 11.87 3.47 0.25
CA THR A 95 12.42 4.41 -0.74
C THR A 95 13.01 5.66 -0.08
N ILE A 96 12.29 6.24 0.90
CA ILE A 96 12.73 7.45 1.62
C ILE A 96 14.01 7.15 2.40
N LEU A 97 14.05 6.04 3.13
CA LEU A 97 15.20 5.66 3.95
C LEU A 97 16.43 5.39 3.08
N MET A 98 16.24 4.78 1.91
CA MET A 98 17.31 4.47 0.97
C MET A 98 17.92 5.74 0.37
N ILE A 99 17.10 6.69 -0.07
CA ILE A 99 17.58 7.95 -0.63
C ILE A 99 18.18 8.85 0.48
N MET A 100 17.67 8.82 1.73
CA MET A 100 18.26 9.52 2.87
C MET A 100 19.68 9.06 3.20
N GLY A 101 20.02 7.81 2.89
CA GLY A 101 21.39 7.30 3.04
C GLY A 101 22.40 7.92 2.07
N GLN A 102 21.95 8.71 1.08
CA GLN A 102 22.79 9.39 0.07
C GLN A 102 22.64 10.93 0.18
N PRO A 103 23.63 11.63 0.77
CA PRO A 103 23.52 13.06 1.06
C PRO A 103 23.23 13.96 -0.15
N GLU A 104 23.69 13.55 -1.33
CA GLU A 104 23.50 14.31 -2.58
C GLU A 104 22.06 14.23 -3.12
N SER A 105 21.27 13.29 -2.64
CA SER A 105 19.92 13.01 -3.16
C SER A 105 18.79 13.57 -2.29
N ALA A 106 19.09 14.27 -1.20
CA ALA A 106 18.08 14.77 -0.26
C ALA A 106 17.02 15.68 -0.91
N GLY A 107 17.41 16.51 -1.88
CA GLY A 107 16.48 17.37 -2.63
C GLY A 107 15.49 16.60 -3.50
N VAL A 108 15.88 15.42 -3.95
CA VAL A 108 15.04 14.53 -4.79
C VAL A 108 13.91 13.94 -3.96
N ILE A 109 14.15 13.62 -2.68
CA ILE A 109 13.13 13.05 -1.77
C ILE A 109 11.95 14.01 -1.64
N GLY A 110 12.24 15.28 -1.33
CA GLY A 110 11.19 16.30 -1.18
C GLY A 110 10.35 16.45 -2.44
N LYS A 111 11.00 16.48 -3.61
CA LYS A 111 10.32 16.57 -4.90
C LYS A 111 9.47 15.32 -5.17
N LEU A 112 10.00 14.14 -4.92
CA LEU A 112 9.29 12.86 -5.11
C LEU A 112 8.05 12.78 -4.23
N LEU A 113 8.20 13.05 -2.92
CA LEU A 113 7.09 13.02 -1.97
C LEU A 113 6.01 14.03 -2.31
N LEU A 114 6.42 15.27 -2.61
CA LEU A 114 5.47 16.33 -2.97
C LEU A 114 4.65 15.94 -4.20
N VAL A 115 5.32 15.45 -5.24
CA VAL A 115 4.65 15.00 -6.47
C VAL A 115 3.70 13.84 -6.18
N LYS A 116 4.10 12.84 -5.39
CA LYS A 116 3.24 11.71 -5.01
C LYS A 116 2.02 12.17 -4.21
N VAL A 117 2.20 13.07 -3.24
CA VAL A 117 1.07 13.63 -2.46
C VAL A 117 0.09 14.36 -3.36
N VAL A 118 0.58 15.22 -4.26
CA VAL A 118 -0.28 15.96 -5.19
C VAL A 118 -1.07 14.99 -6.07
N ILE A 119 -0.43 13.99 -6.65
CA ILE A 119 -1.10 12.95 -7.46
C ILE A 119 -2.14 12.21 -6.61
N ALA A 120 -1.77 11.81 -5.39
CA ALA A 120 -2.63 11.04 -4.49
C ALA A 120 -3.88 11.84 -4.07
N VAL A 121 -3.71 13.11 -3.73
CA VAL A 121 -4.83 14.01 -3.36
C VAL A 121 -5.77 14.20 -4.55
N ILE A 122 -5.21 14.57 -5.71
CA ILE A 122 -6.02 14.81 -6.91
C ILE A 122 -6.79 13.55 -7.30
N ALA A 123 -6.10 12.42 -7.41
CA ALA A 123 -6.73 11.16 -7.79
C ALA A 123 -7.76 10.68 -6.76
N GLY A 124 -7.47 10.81 -5.47
CA GLY A 124 -8.38 10.43 -4.40
C GLY A 124 -9.68 11.22 -4.45
N TYR A 125 -9.61 12.55 -4.60
CA TYR A 125 -10.81 13.38 -4.74
C TYR A 125 -11.55 13.13 -6.05
N LEU A 126 -10.85 12.92 -7.16
CA LEU A 126 -11.49 12.59 -8.43
C LEU A 126 -12.30 11.30 -8.35
N ILE A 127 -11.76 10.27 -7.70
CA ILE A 127 -12.48 9.00 -7.53
C ILE A 127 -13.70 9.18 -6.63
N ASP A 128 -13.57 9.85 -5.50
CA ASP A 128 -14.68 10.03 -4.57
C ASP A 128 -15.79 10.92 -5.14
N PHE A 129 -15.43 11.89 -5.98
CA PHE A 129 -16.39 12.84 -6.56
C PHE A 129 -17.08 12.32 -7.84
N TYR A 130 -16.27 11.78 -8.79
CA TYR A 130 -16.80 11.39 -10.11
C TYR A 130 -17.24 9.92 -10.18
N PHE A 131 -16.66 9.05 -9.33
CA PHE A 131 -16.90 7.62 -9.40
C PHE A 131 -17.40 6.99 -8.08
N PRO A 132 -18.30 7.65 -7.32
CA PRO A 132 -18.75 7.12 -6.03
C PRO A 132 -19.46 5.76 -6.18
N LYS A 133 -20.10 5.51 -7.35
CA LYS A 133 -20.80 4.25 -7.64
C LYS A 133 -19.86 3.10 -8.04
N LEU A 134 -18.63 3.38 -8.41
CA LEU A 134 -17.68 2.34 -8.85
C LEU A 134 -17.29 1.38 -7.72
N PHE A 135 -17.33 1.90 -6.47
CA PHE A 135 -16.94 1.21 -5.24
C PHE A 135 -18.03 1.23 -4.17
N SER A 136 -19.29 1.47 -4.56
CA SER A 136 -20.41 1.71 -3.64
C SER A 136 -21.17 0.44 -3.32
N GLU A 137 -20.51 -0.56 -2.73
CA GLU A 137 -21.23 -1.57 -1.95
C GLU A 137 -21.27 -1.10 -0.49
N LYS A 138 -22.50 -1.01 0.09
CA LYS A 138 -22.67 -0.75 1.53
C LYS A 138 -22.05 -1.93 2.28
N LYS A 139 -20.88 -1.71 2.87
CA LYS A 139 -20.24 -2.67 3.76
C LYS A 139 -20.72 -2.38 5.18
N GLU A 140 -21.30 -3.37 5.82
CA GLU A 140 -21.63 -3.28 7.25
C GLU A 140 -20.43 -3.80 8.05
N ILE A 141 -20.02 -3.02 9.06
CA ILE A 141 -18.89 -3.34 9.94
C ILE A 141 -19.10 -4.71 10.62
N HIS A 142 -20.37 -5.08 10.87
CA HIS A 142 -20.76 -6.34 11.50
C HIS A 142 -20.32 -7.60 10.71
N ASP A 143 -20.16 -7.47 9.39
CA ASP A 143 -19.79 -8.59 8.51
C ASP A 143 -18.33 -9.08 8.65
N LEU A 144 -17.44 -8.28 9.24
CA LEU A 144 -16.01 -8.63 9.36
C LEU A 144 -15.75 -9.70 10.41
N CYS A 145 -16.39 -9.61 11.58
CA CYS A 145 -16.21 -10.60 12.65
C CYS A 145 -16.93 -11.92 12.39
N GLU A 146 -18.12 -11.88 11.79
CA GLU A 146 -18.92 -13.08 11.51
C GLU A 146 -18.27 -13.96 10.45
N LYS A 147 -17.56 -13.36 9.49
CA LYS A 147 -16.94 -14.07 8.34
C LYS A 147 -15.56 -14.66 8.62
N GLU A 148 -14.85 -14.20 9.62
CA GLU A 148 -13.50 -14.72 9.96
C GLU A 148 -13.50 -15.86 10.99
N SER A 149 -14.67 -16.32 11.47
CA SER A 149 -14.81 -17.42 12.44
C SER A 149 -13.94 -17.23 13.70
N CYS A 150 -13.85 -15.99 14.19
CA CYS A 150 -12.87 -15.62 15.22
C CYS A 150 -13.26 -16.00 16.64
N GLY A 151 -14.42 -16.59 16.87
CA GLY A 151 -14.87 -16.92 18.23
C GLY A 151 -15.03 -15.72 19.17
N CYS A 152 -15.21 -14.51 18.60
CA CYS A 152 -15.26 -13.24 19.36
C CYS A 152 -16.50 -13.11 20.25
N GLY A 153 -17.41 -14.07 20.26
CA GLY A 153 -18.69 -14.00 20.95
C GLY A 153 -18.61 -13.96 22.49
N HIS A 154 -17.45 -14.19 23.10
CA HIS A 154 -17.35 -14.31 24.57
C HIS A 154 -16.13 -13.66 25.24
N SER A 155 -15.25 -12.99 24.52
CA SER A 155 -14.12 -12.31 25.16
C SER A 155 -14.43 -10.84 25.47
N HIS A 156 -14.40 -10.48 26.76
CA HIS A 156 -14.63 -9.09 27.24
C HIS A 156 -13.46 -8.12 26.93
N GLY A 157 -12.43 -8.49 26.15
CA GLY A 157 -11.24 -7.67 25.88
C GLY A 157 -11.02 -7.38 24.38
N VAL A 158 -10.48 -6.20 24.06
CA VAL A 158 -10.08 -5.77 22.70
C VAL A 158 -8.78 -6.47 22.26
N ILE A 159 -7.90 -6.77 23.21
CA ILE A 159 -6.52 -7.20 22.95
C ILE A 159 -6.45 -8.61 22.37
N LEU A 160 -7.21 -9.55 22.90
CA LEU A 160 -7.12 -10.96 22.52
C LEU A 160 -7.60 -11.23 21.07
N PRO A 161 -8.78 -10.71 20.63
CA PRO A 161 -9.20 -10.80 19.24
C PRO A 161 -8.20 -10.11 18.29
N ALA A 162 -7.75 -8.89 18.62
CA ALA A 162 -6.77 -8.16 17.83
C ALA A 162 -5.46 -8.95 17.67
N TRP A 163 -4.98 -9.61 18.74
CA TRP A 163 -3.79 -10.45 18.69
C TRP A 163 -3.96 -11.66 17.75
N ASN A 164 -5.08 -12.36 17.84
CA ASN A 164 -5.35 -13.51 16.97
C ASN A 164 -5.43 -13.12 15.49
N HIS A 165 -6.06 -11.98 15.18
CA HIS A 165 -6.11 -11.43 13.82
C HIS A 165 -4.71 -11.05 13.32
N THR A 166 -3.95 -10.36 14.17
CA THR A 166 -2.56 -9.97 13.87
C THR A 166 -1.70 -11.19 13.55
N LEU A 167 -1.78 -12.25 14.37
CA LEU A 167 -0.95 -13.44 14.18
C LEU A 167 -1.30 -14.19 12.89
N LYS A 168 -2.58 -14.34 12.58
CA LYS A 168 -3.03 -14.99 11.33
C LYS A 168 -2.55 -14.22 10.10
N LEU A 169 -2.67 -12.90 10.12
CA LEU A 169 -2.25 -12.06 9.02
C LEU A 169 -0.73 -11.99 8.91
N PHE A 170 -0.02 -11.95 10.04
CA PHE A 170 1.45 -12.00 10.10
C PHE A 170 2.01 -13.25 9.42
N ILE A 171 1.47 -14.43 9.74
CA ILE A 171 1.92 -15.70 9.12
C ILE A 171 1.69 -15.65 7.61
N TYR A 172 0.54 -15.12 7.17
CA TYR A 172 0.24 -15.00 5.75
C TYR A 172 1.19 -14.04 5.03
N ILE A 173 1.46 -12.87 5.61
CA ILE A 173 2.40 -11.88 5.07
C ILE A 173 3.81 -12.48 5.01
N PHE A 174 4.26 -13.14 6.08
CA PHE A 174 5.58 -13.76 6.14
C PHE A 174 5.77 -14.81 5.04
N LEU A 175 4.81 -15.74 4.91
CA LEU A 175 4.86 -16.78 3.88
C LEU A 175 4.87 -16.18 2.47
N PHE A 176 4.02 -15.17 2.24
CA PHE A 176 3.91 -14.52 0.95
C PHE A 176 5.19 -13.74 0.60
N SER A 177 5.74 -12.99 1.56
CA SER A 177 6.99 -12.24 1.39
C SER A 177 8.19 -13.16 1.15
N ALA A 178 8.30 -14.25 1.91
CA ALA A 178 9.36 -15.25 1.72
C ALA A 178 9.28 -15.90 0.32
N CYS A 179 8.07 -16.24 -0.13
CA CYS A 179 7.87 -16.81 -1.47
C CYS A 179 8.25 -15.81 -2.57
N LEU A 180 7.86 -14.54 -2.44
CA LEU A 180 8.22 -13.50 -3.40
C LEU A 180 9.72 -13.21 -3.42
N ASN A 181 10.36 -13.08 -2.26
CA ASN A 181 11.81 -12.87 -2.19
C ASN A 181 12.57 -14.01 -2.89
N LEU A 182 12.13 -15.25 -2.67
CA LEU A 182 12.73 -16.41 -3.33
C LEU A 182 12.57 -16.33 -4.86
N VAL A 183 11.37 -15.96 -5.34
CA VAL A 183 11.10 -15.82 -6.78
C VAL A 183 11.96 -14.71 -7.40
N LEU A 184 12.09 -13.55 -6.74
CA LEU A 184 12.88 -12.42 -7.21
C LEU A 184 14.38 -12.76 -7.27
N GLU A 185 14.88 -13.47 -6.28
CA GLU A 185 16.27 -13.91 -6.24
C GLU A 185 16.58 -14.91 -7.36
N VAL A 186 15.69 -15.89 -7.58
CA VAL A 186 15.85 -16.89 -8.66
C VAL A 186 15.69 -16.25 -10.05
N ALA A 187 14.79 -15.27 -10.21
CA ALA A 187 14.59 -14.57 -11.47
C ALA A 187 15.80 -13.72 -11.89
N GLY A 188 16.61 -13.28 -10.94
CA GLY A 188 17.81 -12.48 -11.14
C GLY A 188 17.49 -11.02 -11.50
N ILE A 189 17.68 -10.13 -10.55
CA ILE A 189 17.39 -8.67 -10.67
C ILE A 189 18.18 -8.03 -11.84
N GLY A 190 19.37 -8.51 -12.14
CA GLY A 190 20.22 -7.99 -13.23
C GLY A 190 19.64 -8.11 -14.65
N LYS A 191 18.66 -8.99 -14.88
CA LYS A 191 17.97 -9.08 -16.17
C LYS A 191 16.92 -7.99 -16.37
N VAL A 192 16.49 -7.35 -15.28
CA VAL A 192 15.47 -6.30 -15.32
C VAL A 192 16.06 -5.00 -15.89
N GLU A 193 17.35 -4.71 -15.63
CA GLU A 193 18.04 -3.52 -16.18
C GLU A 193 18.03 -3.48 -17.70
N SER A 194 18.20 -4.63 -18.36
CA SER A 194 18.21 -4.72 -19.83
C SER A 194 16.83 -4.50 -20.46
N LEU A 195 15.76 -4.59 -19.68
CA LEU A 195 14.39 -4.40 -20.17
C LEU A 195 13.99 -2.91 -20.24
N PHE A 196 14.73 -2.04 -19.53
CA PHE A 196 14.46 -0.61 -19.54
C PHE A 196 15.19 0.09 -20.69
N TRP A 197 14.47 0.35 -21.76
CA TRP A 197 14.95 1.18 -22.86
C TRP A 197 15.06 2.63 -22.37
N SER A 198 16.28 3.09 -22.12
CA SER A 198 16.54 4.44 -21.60
C SER A 198 15.91 5.51 -22.51
N GLY A 199 15.10 6.41 -21.89
CA GLY A 199 14.47 7.53 -22.56
C GLY A 199 13.17 7.27 -23.31
N SER A 200 12.53 6.12 -23.13
CA SER A 200 11.26 5.80 -23.77
C SER A 200 10.03 6.25 -22.92
N VAL A 201 9.00 6.78 -23.59
CA VAL A 201 7.67 7.08 -23.00
C VAL A 201 7.02 5.81 -22.41
N PHE A 202 7.49 4.63 -22.79
CA PHE A 202 7.02 3.35 -22.23
C PHE A 202 7.59 3.03 -20.85
N GLN A 203 8.65 3.71 -20.39
CA GLN A 203 9.21 3.48 -19.06
C GLN A 203 8.18 3.59 -17.92
N PRO A 204 7.33 4.65 -17.81
CA PRO A 204 6.32 4.74 -16.76
C PRO A 204 5.33 3.58 -16.75
N ILE A 205 4.98 3.03 -17.91
CA ILE A 205 4.07 1.89 -18.03
C ILE A 205 4.70 0.64 -17.42
N LEU A 206 5.96 0.38 -17.76
CA LEU A 206 6.69 -0.79 -17.30
C LEU A 206 7.02 -0.70 -15.80
N THR A 207 7.50 0.46 -15.34
CA THR A 207 7.80 0.67 -13.91
C THR A 207 6.54 0.58 -13.04
N ALA A 208 5.40 1.12 -13.52
CA ALA A 208 4.13 0.98 -12.83
C ALA A 208 3.68 -0.48 -12.71
N LEU A 209 4.00 -1.33 -13.68
CA LEU A 209 3.72 -2.77 -13.61
C LEU A 209 4.61 -3.46 -12.56
N ILE A 210 5.91 -3.10 -12.53
CA ILE A 210 6.85 -3.66 -11.55
C ILE A 210 6.49 -3.23 -10.12
N GLY A 211 6.02 -1.98 -9.95
CA GLY A 211 5.56 -1.48 -8.65
C GLY A 211 4.41 -2.27 -8.04
N PHE A 212 3.64 -3.02 -8.84
CA PHE A 212 2.61 -3.93 -8.32
C PHE A 212 3.15 -5.17 -7.60
N VAL A 213 4.43 -5.47 -7.73
CA VAL A 213 5.02 -6.55 -6.94
C VAL A 213 4.90 -6.16 -5.46
N PRO A 214 4.11 -6.89 -4.68
CA PRO A 214 3.76 -6.46 -3.32
C PRO A 214 4.87 -6.81 -2.32
N ASN A 215 6.04 -6.28 -2.57
CA ASN A 215 7.23 -6.42 -1.74
C ASN A 215 8.04 -5.11 -1.77
N CYS A 216 8.68 -4.79 -0.65
CA CYS A 216 9.57 -3.65 -0.51
C CYS A 216 10.74 -3.70 -1.50
N ALA A 217 11.19 -4.90 -1.89
CA ALA A 217 12.26 -5.08 -2.87
C ALA A 217 11.93 -4.42 -4.23
N ALA A 218 10.67 -4.33 -4.63
CA ALA A 218 10.29 -3.66 -5.87
C ALA A 218 10.50 -2.14 -5.80
N SER A 219 10.14 -1.50 -4.67
CA SER A 219 10.34 -0.06 -4.46
C SER A 219 11.83 0.27 -4.32
N VAL A 220 12.59 -0.59 -3.64
CA VAL A 220 14.05 -0.49 -3.53
C VAL A 220 14.70 -0.58 -4.90
N LEU A 221 14.34 -1.58 -5.71
CA LEU A 221 14.85 -1.74 -7.07
C LEU A 221 14.56 -0.51 -7.95
N LEU A 222 13.33 -0.02 -7.96
CA LEU A 222 12.95 1.16 -8.73
C LEU A 222 13.72 2.40 -8.29
N THR A 223 13.94 2.56 -6.99
CA THR A 223 14.72 3.65 -6.44
C THR A 223 16.19 3.56 -6.85
N GLU A 224 16.77 2.38 -6.78
CA GLU A 224 18.16 2.13 -7.19
C GLU A 224 18.38 2.39 -8.68
N LEU A 225 17.45 1.92 -9.54
CA LEU A 225 17.48 2.19 -10.98
C LEU A 225 17.40 3.69 -11.28
N TYR A 226 16.60 4.42 -10.49
CA TYR A 226 16.50 5.87 -10.62
C TYR A 226 17.81 6.57 -10.20
N ILE A 227 18.40 6.19 -9.07
CA ILE A 227 19.67 6.74 -8.58
C ILE A 227 20.80 6.47 -9.58
N LYS A 228 20.84 5.29 -10.18
CA LYS A 228 21.79 4.90 -11.24
C LYS A 228 21.53 5.61 -12.60
N GLY A 229 20.44 6.38 -12.72
CA GLY A 229 20.08 7.05 -13.96
C GLY A 229 19.55 6.14 -15.07
N VAL A 230 19.20 4.89 -14.76
CA VAL A 230 18.65 3.91 -15.73
C VAL A 230 17.20 4.26 -16.09
N ILE A 231 16.41 4.72 -15.11
CA ILE A 231 15.05 5.17 -15.33
C ILE A 231 14.88 6.66 -15.05
N SER A 232 13.94 7.29 -15.75
CA SER A 232 13.62 8.70 -15.58
C SER A 232 12.88 8.96 -14.25
N PHE A 233 12.87 10.21 -13.78
CA PHE A 233 12.06 10.62 -12.61
C PHE A 233 10.58 10.29 -12.79
N ALA A 234 10.05 10.51 -14.00
CA ALA A 234 8.66 10.18 -14.34
C ALA A 234 8.35 8.68 -14.20
N ALA A 235 9.28 7.83 -14.65
CA ALA A 235 9.17 6.39 -14.52
C ALA A 235 9.28 5.94 -13.06
N ALA A 236 10.20 6.53 -12.29
CA ALA A 236 10.33 6.24 -10.86
C ALA A 236 9.04 6.61 -10.09
N VAL A 237 8.47 7.81 -10.35
CA VAL A 237 7.19 8.22 -9.75
C VAL A 237 6.08 7.25 -10.11
N ALA A 238 5.94 6.86 -11.38
CA ALA A 238 4.90 5.92 -11.80
C ALA A 238 5.00 4.57 -11.08
N GLY A 239 6.19 3.99 -11.02
CA GLY A 239 6.44 2.72 -10.35
C GLY A 239 6.21 2.79 -8.84
N LEU A 240 6.68 3.87 -8.19
CA LEU A 240 6.51 4.07 -6.76
C LEU A 240 5.06 4.45 -6.37
N CYS A 241 4.25 4.98 -7.28
CA CYS A 241 2.83 5.21 -7.07
C CYS A 241 2.02 3.90 -7.06
N THR A 242 2.43 2.88 -7.78
CA THR A 242 1.78 1.56 -7.75
C THR A 242 2.30 0.66 -6.64
N SER A 243 3.44 1.00 -6.03
CA SER A 243 4.07 0.25 -4.95
C SER A 243 3.31 0.42 -3.63
N ALA A 244 2.09 -0.13 -3.57
CA ALA A 244 1.28 -0.16 -2.36
C ALA A 244 1.75 -1.22 -1.34
N GLY A 245 2.82 -1.94 -1.68
CA GLY A 245 3.45 -2.94 -0.82
C GLY A 245 2.48 -4.02 -0.35
N VAL A 246 2.64 -4.43 0.90
CA VAL A 246 1.82 -5.47 1.55
C VAL A 246 0.35 -5.05 1.68
N GLY A 247 0.04 -3.74 1.67
CA GLY A 247 -1.34 -3.25 1.77
C GLY A 247 -2.25 -3.81 0.67
N MET A 248 -1.71 -4.02 -0.55
CA MET A 248 -2.45 -4.63 -1.65
C MET A 248 -2.78 -6.11 -1.37
N VAL A 249 -1.83 -6.86 -0.82
CA VAL A 249 -2.02 -8.27 -0.43
C VAL A 249 -3.11 -8.39 0.63
N VAL A 250 -3.05 -7.51 1.63
CA VAL A 250 -4.06 -7.46 2.70
C VAL A 250 -5.43 -7.12 2.15
N LEU A 251 -5.52 -6.15 1.21
CA LEU A 251 -6.78 -5.83 0.53
C LEU A 251 -7.39 -7.06 -0.13
N TRP A 252 -6.60 -7.85 -0.85
CA TRP A 252 -7.07 -9.08 -1.48
C TRP A 252 -7.49 -10.16 -0.47
N ARG A 253 -6.89 -10.17 0.69
CA ARG A 253 -7.21 -11.11 1.77
C ARG A 253 -8.48 -10.74 2.49
N VAL A 254 -8.63 -9.47 2.87
CA VAL A 254 -9.72 -9.01 3.74
C VAL A 254 -10.96 -8.64 2.93
N ASN A 255 -10.79 -7.97 1.78
CA ASN A 255 -11.93 -7.63 0.92
C ASN A 255 -12.25 -8.78 -0.04
N ARG A 256 -13.33 -9.50 0.23
CA ARG A 256 -13.78 -10.64 -0.59
C ARG A 256 -14.32 -10.26 -1.97
N ASN A 257 -14.66 -9.00 -2.19
CA ASN A 257 -15.14 -8.53 -3.49
C ASN A 257 -13.98 -8.39 -4.49
N ARG A 258 -13.64 -9.51 -5.15
CA ARG A 258 -12.53 -9.56 -6.13
C ARG A 258 -12.67 -8.56 -7.28
N LYS A 259 -13.92 -8.25 -7.68
CA LYS A 259 -14.16 -7.26 -8.74
C LYS A 259 -13.79 -5.85 -8.28
N GLU A 260 -14.08 -5.51 -7.03
CA GLU A 260 -13.72 -4.23 -6.42
C GLU A 260 -12.20 -4.09 -6.27
N ASN A 261 -11.53 -5.15 -5.82
CA ASN A 261 -10.06 -5.19 -5.73
C ASN A 261 -9.40 -4.99 -7.09
N LEU A 262 -9.91 -5.69 -8.13
CA LEU A 262 -9.38 -5.56 -9.47
C LEU A 262 -9.61 -4.15 -10.06
N LYS A 263 -10.77 -3.55 -9.80
CA LYS A 263 -11.04 -2.14 -10.18
C LYS A 263 -10.07 -1.20 -9.48
N MET A 264 -9.82 -1.41 -8.17
CA MET A 264 -8.86 -0.59 -7.41
C MET A 264 -7.45 -0.68 -8.01
N MET A 265 -6.99 -1.89 -8.34
CA MET A 265 -5.70 -2.08 -9.02
C MET A 265 -5.67 -1.39 -10.39
N GLY A 266 -6.72 -1.53 -11.19
CA GLY A 266 -6.81 -0.89 -12.49
C GLY A 266 -6.77 0.63 -12.42
N VAL A 267 -7.48 1.22 -11.45
CA VAL A 267 -7.47 2.67 -11.21
C VAL A 267 -6.10 3.13 -10.72
N LEU A 268 -5.51 2.41 -9.76
CA LEU A 268 -4.18 2.71 -9.23
C LEU A 268 -3.14 2.72 -10.37
N TYR A 269 -3.16 1.69 -11.22
CA TYR A 269 -2.29 1.61 -12.38
C TYR A 269 -2.52 2.75 -13.38
N GLY A 270 -3.77 2.98 -13.74
CA GLY A 270 -4.13 4.04 -14.70
C GLY A 270 -3.67 5.41 -14.23
N VAL A 271 -3.92 5.75 -12.96
CA VAL A 271 -3.47 7.02 -12.36
C VAL A 271 -1.94 7.14 -12.38
N ALA A 272 -1.24 6.08 -11.97
CA ALA A 272 0.23 6.08 -11.91
C ALA A 272 0.85 6.25 -13.31
N VAL A 273 0.33 5.54 -14.31
CA VAL A 273 0.81 5.65 -15.70
C VAL A 273 0.51 7.03 -16.29
N VAL A 274 -0.71 7.54 -16.10
CA VAL A 274 -1.07 8.89 -16.58
C VAL A 274 -0.20 9.96 -15.92
N ALA A 275 0.00 9.88 -14.61
CA ALA A 275 0.87 10.80 -13.89
C ALA A 275 2.33 10.72 -14.38
N GLY A 276 2.84 9.50 -14.60
CA GLY A 276 4.18 9.29 -15.16
C GLY A 276 4.33 9.86 -16.56
N ILE A 277 3.35 9.66 -17.44
CA ILE A 277 3.37 10.24 -18.79
C ILE A 277 3.33 11.77 -18.75
N ILE A 278 2.48 12.36 -17.90
CA ILE A 278 2.42 13.82 -17.73
C ILE A 278 3.77 14.36 -17.25
N LEU A 279 4.38 13.71 -16.26
CA LEU A 279 5.69 14.11 -15.73
C LEU A 279 6.83 13.91 -16.72
N TYR A 280 6.68 13.04 -17.71
CA TYR A 280 7.67 12.85 -18.75
C TYR A 280 7.71 14.02 -19.73
N TRP A 281 6.59 14.73 -19.94
CA TRP A 281 6.47 15.88 -20.83
C TRP A 281 6.72 17.24 -20.15
N VAL A 282 6.78 17.28 -18.81
CA VAL A 282 7.07 18.46 -18.00
C VAL A 282 8.53 18.46 -17.53
#